data_ac60221befb38941fb2382c69d36bde2
#
_entry.id   ac60221befb38941fb2382c69d36bde2
#
_cell.length_a   1.000
_cell.length_b   1.000
_cell.length_c   1.000
_cell.angle_alpha   90.00
_cell.angle_beta   90.00
_cell.angle_gamma   90.00
#
_symmetry.space_group_name_H-M   'P 1'
#
loop_
_entity.id
_entity.type
_entity.pdbx_description
1 polymer ?
#
loop_
_entity_poly.entity_id
_entity_poly.type
_entity_poly.pdbx_seq_one_letter_code
_entity_poly.pdbx_strand_id
1 'polypeptide(L)'
;MFKHPRESAELISIIAEHVSIDPDSIKKFARKIFESNVINEFDLRRWRSDNPLHPQTITEHTADWIFLIDSLNFSFWPDSGHEFTIGGEIGYWALCFAIKRALTQNIPITDPKFYCKITLEQVKNLFRTDNQREIPMINERFSILRENGKILVENFQGSFVNCIRQSQSNAITLLKLIYDNFPSFRDEFCYRSVQVTFLKRAQILIADIWACYEGHGLGFFNDIDQLTMFADYR
;
A
#
# COMPACT_ATOMS: atom_id res chain seq x y z
N MET A 1 -13.94 -13.50 -7.46
CA MET A 1 -13.64 -14.46 -6.35
C MET A 1 -12.18 -14.31 -5.99
N PHE A 2 -11.85 -14.18 -4.71
CA PHE A 2 -10.46 -14.06 -4.25
C PHE A 2 -9.60 -15.19 -4.82
N LYS A 3 -8.50 -14.83 -5.42
CA LYS A 3 -7.47 -15.74 -5.91
C LYS A 3 -6.12 -15.29 -5.34
N HIS A 4 -5.33 -16.21 -4.85
CA HIS A 4 -4.04 -15.87 -4.28
C HIS A 4 -3.12 -15.31 -5.37
N PRO A 5 -2.36 -14.20 -5.14
CA PRO A 5 -1.45 -13.64 -6.13
C PRO A 5 -0.44 -14.64 -6.70
N ARG A 6 0.05 -15.56 -5.87
CA ARG A 6 0.97 -16.65 -6.31
C ARG A 6 0.32 -17.55 -7.36
N GLU A 7 -0.93 -17.97 -7.15
CA GLU A 7 -1.66 -18.80 -8.13
C GLU A 7 -1.85 -18.05 -9.46
N SER A 8 -2.10 -16.73 -9.39
CA SER A 8 -2.20 -15.89 -10.58
C SER A 8 -0.86 -15.80 -11.33
N ALA A 9 0.25 -15.61 -10.60
CA ALA A 9 1.58 -15.55 -11.17
C ALA A 9 2.00 -16.90 -11.79
N GLU A 10 1.74 -18.01 -11.13
CA GLU A 10 1.99 -19.36 -11.64
C GLU A 10 1.21 -19.61 -12.94
N LEU A 11 -0.08 -19.29 -12.95
CA LEU A 11 -0.89 -19.42 -14.15
C LEU A 11 -0.33 -18.60 -15.33
N ILE A 12 -0.01 -17.31 -15.08
CA ILE A 12 0.54 -16.44 -16.11
C ILE A 12 1.87 -16.98 -16.61
N SER A 13 2.74 -17.49 -15.75
CA SER A 13 4.03 -18.05 -16.16
C SER A 13 3.91 -19.22 -17.15
N ILE A 14 2.79 -19.96 -17.06
CA ILE A 14 2.49 -21.10 -17.96
C ILE A 14 1.95 -20.63 -19.31
N ILE A 15 1.09 -19.60 -19.31
CA ILE A 15 0.34 -19.18 -20.51
C ILE A 15 0.89 -17.91 -21.17
N ALA A 16 1.97 -17.31 -20.64
CA ALA A 16 2.62 -16.13 -21.23
C ALA A 16 3.34 -16.49 -22.53
N GLU A 17 3.16 -15.65 -23.56
CA GLU A 17 3.79 -15.86 -24.87
C GLU A 17 5.07 -15.05 -25.07
N HIS A 18 5.14 -13.87 -24.46
CA HIS A 18 6.18 -12.88 -24.73
C HIS A 18 7.17 -12.70 -23.57
N VAL A 19 6.90 -13.35 -22.45
CA VAL A 19 7.76 -13.30 -21.25
C VAL A 19 7.98 -14.72 -20.76
N SER A 20 9.24 -15.07 -20.55
CA SER A 20 9.63 -16.36 -19.97
C SER A 20 10.50 -16.15 -18.73
N ILE A 21 10.41 -17.09 -17.80
CA ILE A 21 11.22 -17.10 -16.59
C ILE A 21 12.36 -18.11 -16.78
N ASP A 22 13.60 -17.65 -16.62
CA ASP A 22 14.78 -18.53 -16.61
C ASP A 22 15.14 -18.92 -15.17
N PRO A 23 14.84 -20.16 -14.73
CA PRO A 23 15.13 -20.62 -13.38
C PRO A 23 16.61 -20.58 -13.00
N ASP A 24 17.52 -20.77 -13.96
CA ASP A 24 18.96 -20.75 -13.69
C ASP A 24 19.47 -19.32 -13.47
N SER A 25 18.92 -18.35 -14.19
CA SER A 25 19.21 -16.94 -13.95
C SER A 25 18.67 -16.48 -12.59
N ILE A 26 17.49 -16.96 -12.17
CA ILE A 26 16.96 -16.69 -10.82
C ILE A 26 17.90 -17.23 -9.74
N LYS A 27 18.38 -18.47 -9.87
CA LYS A 27 19.35 -19.07 -8.92
C LYS A 27 20.66 -18.28 -8.85
N LYS A 28 21.18 -17.86 -10.01
CA LYS A 28 22.40 -17.03 -10.11
C LYS A 28 22.20 -15.67 -9.44
N PHE A 29 21.05 -15.04 -9.65
CA PHE A 29 20.71 -13.76 -9.05
C PHE A 29 20.53 -13.89 -7.52
N ALA A 30 19.81 -14.90 -7.05
CA ALA A 30 19.65 -15.19 -5.63
C ALA A 30 21.02 -15.38 -4.94
N ARG A 31 21.94 -16.12 -5.58
CA ARG A 31 23.31 -16.30 -5.07
C ARG A 31 24.06 -14.97 -4.97
N LYS A 32 23.96 -14.10 -6.00
CA LYS A 32 24.58 -12.76 -5.96
C LYS A 32 24.04 -11.91 -4.82
N ILE A 33 22.72 -11.92 -4.57
CA ILE A 33 22.11 -11.22 -3.45
C ILE A 33 22.66 -11.74 -2.12
N PHE A 34 22.74 -13.06 -1.97
CA PHE A 34 23.26 -13.69 -0.77
C PHE A 34 24.74 -13.34 -0.52
N GLU A 35 25.57 -13.36 -1.57
CA GLU A 35 27.02 -13.05 -1.52
C GLU A 35 27.29 -11.55 -1.33
N SER A 36 26.35 -10.67 -1.68
CA SER A 36 26.51 -9.21 -1.61
C SER A 36 26.33 -8.61 -0.20
N ASN A 37 26.07 -9.41 0.81
CA ASN A 37 25.74 -8.97 2.18
C ASN A 37 24.50 -8.06 2.32
N VAL A 38 23.77 -7.77 1.24
CA VAL A 38 22.54 -6.94 1.30
C VAL A 38 21.52 -7.52 2.28
N ILE A 39 21.48 -8.86 2.41
CA ILE A 39 20.59 -9.52 3.39
C ILE A 39 20.97 -9.14 4.83
N ASN A 40 22.24 -8.94 5.12
CA ASN A 40 22.71 -8.56 6.46
C ASN A 40 22.42 -7.08 6.79
N GLU A 41 22.13 -6.28 5.76
CA GLU A 41 21.71 -4.88 5.91
C GLU A 41 20.19 -4.74 6.04
N PHE A 42 19.45 -5.85 5.89
CA PHE A 42 17.99 -5.84 6.04
C PHE A 42 17.62 -5.65 7.50
N ASP A 43 16.95 -4.53 7.78
CA ASP A 43 16.51 -4.16 9.12
C ASP A 43 15.12 -3.52 9.02
N LEU A 44 14.13 -4.13 9.65
CA LEU A 44 12.77 -3.62 9.67
C LEU A 44 12.66 -2.21 10.26
N ARG A 45 13.57 -1.86 11.20
CA ARG A 45 13.62 -0.52 11.81
C ARG A 45 13.86 0.58 10.79
N ARG A 46 14.50 0.26 9.65
CA ARG A 46 14.75 1.19 8.54
C ARG A 46 13.47 1.71 7.90
N TRP A 47 12.36 0.99 8.03
CA TRP A 47 11.06 1.50 7.59
C TRP A 47 10.76 2.88 8.19
N ARG A 48 11.17 3.12 9.42
CA ARG A 48 11.00 4.38 10.15
C ARG A 48 12.27 5.22 10.17
N SER A 49 13.42 4.63 10.55
CA SER A 49 14.66 5.37 10.78
C SER A 49 15.18 6.11 9.56
N ASP A 50 15.01 5.51 8.39
CA ASP A 50 15.51 6.09 7.14
C ASP A 50 14.46 7.02 6.47
N ASN A 51 13.27 7.11 7.05
CA ASN A 51 12.12 7.77 6.45
C ASN A 51 11.48 8.82 7.37
N PRO A 52 11.98 10.07 7.38
CA PRO A 52 11.53 11.11 8.32
C PRO A 52 10.08 11.56 8.12
N LEU A 53 9.46 11.20 6.98
CA LEU A 53 8.05 11.49 6.70
C LEU A 53 7.11 10.39 7.23
N HIS A 54 7.64 9.23 7.58
CA HIS A 54 6.89 8.21 8.29
C HIS A 54 6.65 8.60 9.77
N PRO A 55 5.63 8.03 10.43
CA PRO A 55 5.43 8.23 11.86
C PRO A 55 6.66 7.81 12.66
N GLN A 56 7.20 8.73 13.46
CA GLN A 56 8.40 8.48 14.28
C GLN A 56 8.05 7.83 15.62
N THR A 57 6.85 8.08 16.10
CA THR A 57 6.29 7.40 17.29
C THR A 57 5.27 6.38 16.83
N ILE A 58 5.56 5.11 17.08
CA ILE A 58 4.68 4.00 16.71
C ILE A 58 3.65 3.78 17.82
N THR A 59 2.40 3.86 17.45
CA THR A 59 1.24 3.56 18.31
C THR A 59 0.35 2.55 17.59
N GLU A 60 -0.66 2.05 18.27
CA GLU A 60 -1.66 1.18 17.65
C GLU A 60 -2.33 1.86 16.43
N HIS A 61 -2.62 3.16 16.52
CA HIS A 61 -3.22 3.93 15.42
C HIS A 61 -2.27 4.24 14.26
N THR A 62 -1.00 3.88 14.36
CA THR A 62 -0.09 3.97 13.21
C THR A 62 -0.54 3.08 12.05
N ALA A 63 -1.25 1.98 12.35
CA ALA A 63 -1.87 1.13 11.33
C ALA A 63 -2.94 1.87 10.51
N ASP A 64 -3.67 2.80 11.09
CA ASP A 64 -4.65 3.64 10.39
C ASP A 64 -3.94 4.61 9.42
N TRP A 65 -2.76 5.13 9.81
CA TRP A 65 -1.93 5.95 8.94
C TRP A 65 -1.40 5.15 7.75
N ILE A 66 -0.88 3.93 7.97
CA ILE A 66 -0.38 3.05 6.91
C ILE A 66 -1.51 2.70 5.94
N PHE A 67 -2.68 2.32 6.46
CA PHE A 67 -3.85 2.04 5.64
C PHE A 67 -4.25 3.23 4.76
N LEU A 68 -4.26 4.44 5.31
CA LEU A 68 -4.56 5.66 4.56
C LEU A 68 -3.54 5.89 3.43
N ILE A 69 -2.24 5.80 3.73
CA ILE A 69 -1.17 5.98 2.75
C ILE A 69 -1.31 4.97 1.61
N ASP A 70 -1.43 3.68 1.93
CA ASP A 70 -1.46 2.62 0.91
C ASP A 70 -2.77 2.58 0.12
N SER A 71 -3.85 3.11 0.69
CA SER A 71 -5.08 3.38 -0.07
C SER A 71 -4.85 4.37 -1.21
N LEU A 72 -3.91 5.31 -1.05
CA LEU A 72 -3.64 6.41 -1.97
C LEU A 72 -2.30 6.26 -2.71
N ASN A 73 -1.58 5.17 -2.50
CA ASN A 73 -0.27 4.89 -3.06
C ASN A 73 -0.36 4.42 -4.53
N PHE A 74 -0.75 5.34 -5.43
CA PHE A 74 -0.90 5.08 -6.86
C PHE A 74 -0.79 6.35 -7.68
N SER A 75 -0.48 6.21 -8.98
CA SER A 75 -0.54 7.27 -10.00
C SER A 75 0.15 8.58 -9.60
N PHE A 76 1.47 8.51 -9.40
CA PHE A 76 2.28 9.69 -9.06
C PHE A 76 2.86 10.42 -10.27
N TRP A 77 2.74 9.83 -11.45
CA TRP A 77 3.33 10.35 -12.68
C TRP A 77 2.22 10.86 -13.61
N PRO A 78 2.16 12.17 -13.85
CA PRO A 78 1.15 12.73 -14.77
C PRO A 78 1.51 12.43 -16.24
N ASP A 79 0.49 12.16 -17.05
CA ASP A 79 0.65 11.90 -18.50
C ASP A 79 1.29 13.08 -19.25
N SER A 80 1.19 14.29 -18.70
CA SER A 80 1.76 15.52 -19.27
C SER A 80 3.29 15.60 -19.23
N GLY A 81 3.97 14.61 -18.64
CA GLY A 81 5.44 14.60 -18.47
C GLY A 81 5.98 15.67 -17.51
N HIS A 82 5.12 16.43 -16.85
CA HIS A 82 5.50 17.45 -15.88
C HIS A 82 5.30 16.93 -14.47
N GLU A 83 6.38 16.69 -13.76
CA GLU A 83 6.34 16.31 -12.36
C GLU A 83 5.63 17.36 -11.49
N PHE A 84 4.95 16.90 -10.46
CA PHE A 84 4.44 17.75 -9.39
C PHE A 84 5.23 17.50 -8.12
N THR A 85 5.34 18.53 -7.27
CA THR A 85 5.92 18.40 -5.94
C THR A 85 4.94 18.84 -4.87
N ILE A 86 5.06 18.26 -3.68
CA ILE A 86 4.36 18.70 -2.49
C ILE A 86 5.40 18.83 -1.37
N GLY A 87 5.70 20.09 -0.99
CA GLY A 87 6.76 20.37 -0.02
C GLY A 87 8.16 20.01 -0.53
N GLY A 88 8.39 20.11 -1.84
CA GLY A 88 9.63 19.72 -2.50
C GLY A 88 9.77 18.22 -2.77
N GLU A 89 8.87 17.39 -2.28
CA GLU A 89 8.91 15.94 -2.44
C GLU A 89 8.15 15.49 -3.69
N ILE A 90 8.54 14.33 -4.25
CA ILE A 90 7.91 13.70 -5.42
C ILE A 90 7.37 12.31 -5.08
N GLY A 91 6.45 11.80 -5.90
CA GLY A 91 5.96 10.43 -5.83
C GLY A 91 5.35 10.07 -4.47
N TYR A 92 5.76 8.93 -3.92
CA TYR A 92 5.31 8.45 -2.61
C TYR A 92 5.61 9.45 -1.48
N TRP A 93 6.75 10.14 -1.53
CA TRP A 93 7.13 11.10 -0.50
C TRP A 93 6.27 12.35 -0.53
N ALA A 94 5.80 12.77 -1.71
CA ALA A 94 4.82 13.85 -1.84
C ALA A 94 3.50 13.50 -1.15
N LEU A 95 3.04 12.24 -1.26
CA LEU A 95 1.87 11.74 -0.53
C LEU A 95 2.11 11.79 0.98
N CYS A 96 3.22 11.24 1.47
CA CYS A 96 3.57 11.26 2.89
C CYS A 96 3.66 12.68 3.44
N PHE A 97 4.27 13.60 2.68
CA PHE A 97 4.36 15.01 3.07
C PHE A 97 2.98 15.68 3.17
N ALA A 98 2.07 15.41 2.20
CA ALA A 98 0.71 15.95 2.23
C ALA A 98 -0.04 15.51 3.50
N ILE A 99 0.06 14.23 3.87
CA ILE A 99 -0.56 13.70 5.09
C ILE A 99 0.09 14.29 6.34
N LYS A 100 1.43 14.35 6.41
CA LYS A 100 2.15 14.98 7.52
C LYS A 100 1.76 16.45 7.69
N ARG A 101 1.66 17.20 6.60
CA ARG A 101 1.20 18.60 6.58
C ARG A 101 -0.21 18.74 7.15
N ALA A 102 -1.13 17.86 6.76
CA ALA A 102 -2.49 17.86 7.30
C ALA A 102 -2.52 17.62 8.81
N LEU A 103 -1.79 16.64 9.29
CA LEU A 103 -1.68 16.33 10.72
C LEU A 103 -1.07 17.51 11.51
N THR A 104 -0.04 18.17 10.97
CA THR A 104 0.57 19.38 11.57
C THR A 104 -0.43 20.55 11.63
N GLN A 105 -1.39 20.60 10.70
CA GLN A 105 -2.48 21.57 10.68
C GLN A 105 -3.69 21.14 11.54
N ASN A 106 -3.55 20.11 12.36
CA ASN A 106 -4.61 19.52 13.19
C ASN A 106 -5.82 19.03 12.40
N ILE A 107 -5.63 18.65 11.11
CA ILE A 107 -6.65 17.99 10.31
C ILE A 107 -6.58 16.49 10.65
N PRO A 108 -7.66 15.87 11.16
CA PRO A 108 -7.64 14.47 11.60
C PRO A 108 -7.75 13.51 10.40
N ILE A 109 -6.84 13.66 9.45
CA ILE A 109 -6.89 12.94 8.15
C ILE A 109 -6.73 11.42 8.30
N THR A 110 -6.18 10.95 9.40
CA THR A 110 -6.06 9.51 9.70
C THR A 110 -7.30 8.93 10.39
N ASP A 111 -8.27 9.77 10.77
CA ASP A 111 -9.54 9.30 11.36
C ASP A 111 -10.55 8.96 10.25
N PRO A 112 -10.98 7.69 10.12
CA PRO A 112 -12.03 7.29 9.18
C PRO A 112 -13.33 8.06 9.30
N LYS A 113 -13.71 8.50 10.51
CA LYS A 113 -14.91 9.31 10.75
C LYS A 113 -14.81 10.69 10.10
N PHE A 114 -13.60 11.21 9.91
CA PHE A 114 -13.36 12.45 9.21
C PHE A 114 -13.37 12.21 7.70
N TYR A 115 -12.54 11.33 7.18
CA TYR A 115 -12.40 11.22 5.72
C TYR A 115 -13.55 10.51 5.03
N CYS A 116 -14.40 9.76 5.74
CA CYS A 116 -15.66 9.26 5.14
C CYS A 116 -16.64 10.38 4.76
N LYS A 117 -16.45 11.60 5.29
CA LYS A 117 -17.26 12.79 5.02
C LYS A 117 -16.48 13.88 4.29
N ILE A 118 -15.23 13.64 3.96
CA ILE A 118 -14.35 14.63 3.30
C ILE A 118 -14.99 15.13 1.99
N THR A 119 -14.80 16.40 1.69
CA THR A 119 -15.25 16.99 0.42
C THR A 119 -14.14 16.96 -0.62
N LEU A 120 -14.50 17.04 -1.91
CA LEU A 120 -13.52 17.11 -2.99
C LEU A 120 -12.59 18.33 -2.83
N GLU A 121 -13.13 19.46 -2.38
CA GLU A 121 -12.34 20.67 -2.13
C GLU A 121 -11.30 20.45 -1.03
N GLN A 122 -11.69 19.77 0.06
CA GLN A 122 -10.76 19.41 1.11
C GLN A 122 -9.66 18.46 0.61
N VAL A 123 -10.00 17.51 -0.28
CA VAL A 123 -9.01 16.61 -0.90
C VAL A 123 -8.07 17.40 -1.83
N LYS A 124 -8.58 18.32 -2.63
CA LYS A 124 -7.74 19.21 -3.46
C LYS A 124 -6.80 20.07 -2.60
N ASN A 125 -7.28 20.60 -1.48
CA ASN A 125 -6.44 21.35 -0.55
C ASN A 125 -5.41 20.44 0.15
N LEU A 126 -5.78 19.21 0.53
CA LEU A 126 -4.88 18.21 1.09
C LEU A 126 -3.69 17.95 0.16
N PHE A 127 -3.97 17.77 -1.12
CA PHE A 127 -2.97 17.45 -2.15
C PHE A 127 -2.52 18.67 -2.96
N ARG A 128 -2.70 19.91 -2.45
CA ARG A 128 -2.20 21.09 -3.15
C ARG A 128 -0.70 21.00 -3.39
N THR A 129 -0.32 21.15 -4.63
CA THR A 129 1.08 21.04 -5.09
C THR A 129 1.78 22.39 -5.01
N ASP A 130 3.11 22.39 -5.00
CA ASP A 130 3.92 23.59 -4.94
C ASP A 130 3.79 24.43 -6.22
N ASN A 131 3.53 23.77 -7.35
CA ASN A 131 3.37 24.41 -8.66
C ASN A 131 1.90 24.64 -9.06
N GLN A 132 0.95 24.48 -8.13
CA GLN A 132 -0.50 24.70 -8.31
C GLN A 132 -1.15 23.79 -9.36
N ARG A 133 -0.49 22.73 -9.81
CA ARG A 133 -1.07 21.72 -10.70
C ARG A 133 -1.85 20.70 -9.88
N GLU A 134 -2.96 20.23 -10.42
CA GLU A 134 -3.71 19.14 -9.78
C GLU A 134 -2.95 17.83 -9.93
N ILE A 135 -2.91 17.04 -8.85
CA ILE A 135 -2.30 15.69 -8.90
C ILE A 135 -3.17 14.75 -9.75
N PRO A 136 -2.57 13.71 -10.35
CA PRO A 136 -3.34 12.72 -11.11
C PRO A 136 -4.42 12.06 -10.27
N MET A 137 -5.57 11.77 -10.90
CA MET A 137 -6.65 10.97 -10.33
C MET A 137 -7.20 11.53 -9.00
N ILE A 138 -7.39 12.84 -8.90
CA ILE A 138 -7.87 13.48 -7.67
C ILE A 138 -9.29 13.04 -7.30
N ASN A 139 -10.15 12.78 -8.29
CA ASN A 139 -11.52 12.32 -8.07
C ASN A 139 -11.55 10.87 -7.54
N GLU A 140 -10.68 10.03 -8.06
CA GLU A 140 -10.50 8.66 -7.57
C GLU A 140 -9.98 8.65 -6.14
N ARG A 141 -9.01 9.51 -5.81
CA ARG A 141 -8.53 9.66 -4.42
C ARG A 141 -9.64 10.11 -3.48
N PHE A 142 -10.47 11.05 -3.92
CA PHE A 142 -11.64 11.49 -3.17
C PHE A 142 -12.64 10.34 -2.95
N SER A 143 -12.94 9.58 -4.00
CA SER A 143 -13.88 8.44 -3.92
C SER A 143 -13.35 7.35 -3.00
N ILE A 144 -12.05 7.00 -3.10
CA ILE A 144 -11.38 6.00 -2.27
C ILE A 144 -11.39 6.40 -0.80
N LEU A 145 -11.07 7.65 -0.48
CA LEU A 145 -11.13 8.13 0.90
C LEU A 145 -12.52 7.95 1.50
N ARG A 146 -13.55 8.38 0.80
CA ARG A 146 -14.93 8.27 1.28
C ARG A 146 -15.40 6.83 1.42
N GLU A 147 -15.12 5.99 0.44
CA GLU A 147 -15.49 4.58 0.44
C GLU A 147 -14.79 3.84 1.58
N ASN A 148 -13.47 3.93 1.65
CA ASN A 148 -12.67 3.25 2.68
C ASN A 148 -13.03 3.74 4.09
N GLY A 149 -13.23 5.05 4.25
CA GLY A 149 -13.66 5.63 5.53
C GLY A 149 -15.02 5.10 5.98
N LYS A 150 -15.99 5.02 5.07
CA LYS A 150 -17.31 4.45 5.34
C LYS A 150 -17.21 2.98 5.77
N ILE A 151 -16.46 2.17 5.02
CA ILE A 151 -16.27 0.74 5.32
C ILE A 151 -15.63 0.56 6.70
N LEU A 152 -14.59 1.33 7.04
CA LEU A 152 -13.96 1.25 8.34
C LEU A 152 -14.91 1.64 9.47
N VAL A 153 -15.72 2.67 9.29
CA VAL A 153 -16.69 3.11 10.30
C VAL A 153 -17.80 2.06 10.50
N GLU A 154 -18.34 1.51 9.42
CA GLU A 154 -19.47 0.58 9.47
C GLU A 154 -19.07 -0.84 9.89
N ASN A 155 -17.93 -1.35 9.41
CA ASN A 155 -17.54 -2.76 9.56
C ASN A 155 -16.41 -2.99 10.57
N PHE A 156 -15.58 -1.97 10.85
CA PHE A 156 -14.36 -2.11 11.64
C PHE A 156 -14.27 -1.09 12.79
N GLN A 157 -15.40 -0.59 13.29
CA GLN A 157 -15.47 0.33 14.42
C GLN A 157 -14.61 1.60 14.27
N GLY A 158 -14.37 2.02 13.02
CA GLY A 158 -13.60 3.22 12.69
C GLY A 158 -12.08 3.08 12.79
N SER A 159 -11.53 1.85 12.68
CA SER A 159 -10.08 1.66 12.66
C SER A 159 -9.68 0.41 11.89
N PHE A 160 -8.62 0.50 11.09
CA PHE A 160 -8.03 -0.63 10.40
C PHE A 160 -7.38 -1.65 11.34
N VAL A 161 -7.02 -1.22 12.55
CA VAL A 161 -6.55 -2.10 13.62
C VAL A 161 -7.51 -3.27 13.86
N ASN A 162 -8.82 -3.03 13.79
CA ASN A 162 -9.80 -4.08 13.98
C ASN A 162 -9.85 -5.08 12.80
N CYS A 163 -9.52 -4.62 11.59
CA CYS A 163 -9.32 -5.53 10.44
C CYS A 163 -8.09 -6.42 10.66
N ILE A 164 -6.98 -5.84 11.13
CA ILE A 164 -5.77 -6.62 11.49
C ILE A 164 -6.09 -7.65 12.56
N ARG A 165 -6.78 -7.27 13.62
CA ARG A 165 -7.16 -8.21 14.71
C ARG A 165 -8.04 -9.37 14.22
N GLN A 166 -8.96 -9.11 13.28
CA GLN A 166 -9.80 -10.14 12.68
C GLN A 166 -9.00 -11.15 11.86
N SER A 167 -7.82 -10.80 11.38
CA SER A 167 -6.94 -11.72 10.64
C SER A 167 -6.27 -12.78 11.53
N GLN A 168 -6.32 -12.61 12.85
CA GLN A 168 -5.72 -13.54 13.81
C GLN A 168 -4.24 -13.85 13.52
N SER A 169 -3.47 -12.80 13.27
CA SER A 169 -2.03 -12.89 12.95
C SER A 169 -1.72 -13.71 11.69
N ASN A 170 -2.63 -13.71 10.71
CA ASN A 170 -2.43 -14.40 9.44
C ASN A 170 -2.47 -13.39 8.29
N ALA A 171 -1.36 -13.26 7.55
CA ALA A 171 -1.20 -12.29 6.48
C ALA A 171 -2.16 -12.57 5.30
N ILE A 172 -2.36 -13.84 4.93
CA ILE A 172 -3.25 -14.21 3.83
C ILE A 172 -4.72 -14.01 4.21
N THR A 173 -5.07 -14.25 5.47
CA THR A 173 -6.41 -13.90 5.97
C THR A 173 -6.63 -12.39 5.93
N LEU A 174 -5.63 -11.57 6.31
CA LEU A 174 -5.72 -10.12 6.20
C LEU A 174 -5.83 -9.67 4.74
N LEU A 175 -5.04 -10.27 3.84
CA LEU A 175 -5.12 -10.01 2.41
C LEU A 175 -6.52 -10.27 1.87
N LYS A 176 -7.13 -11.39 2.29
CA LYS A 176 -8.51 -11.72 1.91
C LYS A 176 -9.53 -10.74 2.50
N LEU A 177 -9.39 -10.35 3.77
CA LEU A 177 -10.25 -9.33 4.39
C LEU A 177 -10.17 -8.00 3.65
N ILE A 178 -8.96 -7.57 3.24
CA ILE A 178 -8.77 -6.35 2.45
C ILE A 178 -9.47 -6.49 1.09
N TYR A 179 -9.26 -7.60 0.39
CA TYR A 179 -9.90 -7.87 -0.89
C TYR A 179 -11.44 -7.87 -0.80
N ASP A 180 -11.99 -8.53 0.20
CA ASP A 180 -13.45 -8.69 0.35
C ASP A 180 -14.13 -7.35 0.69
N ASN A 181 -13.50 -6.53 1.53
CA ASN A 181 -14.13 -5.33 2.08
C ASN A 181 -13.78 -4.04 1.35
N PHE A 182 -12.57 -3.89 0.79
CA PHE A 182 -12.09 -2.64 0.22
C PHE A 182 -11.90 -2.73 -1.30
N PRO A 183 -12.91 -2.36 -2.10
CA PRO A 183 -12.86 -2.47 -3.56
C PRO A 183 -11.67 -1.73 -4.18
N SER A 184 -11.24 -0.61 -3.57
CA SER A 184 -10.09 0.16 -4.03
C SER A 184 -8.75 -0.59 -4.04
N PHE A 185 -8.65 -1.71 -3.30
CA PHE A 185 -7.47 -2.58 -3.27
C PHE A 185 -7.55 -3.76 -4.22
N ARG A 186 -8.69 -3.99 -4.89
CA ARG A 186 -8.87 -5.08 -5.84
C ARG A 186 -8.11 -4.79 -7.13
N ASP A 187 -7.00 -5.46 -7.27
CA ASP A 187 -6.11 -5.40 -8.42
C ASP A 187 -6.34 -6.67 -9.25
N GLU A 188 -7.37 -6.61 -10.10
CA GLU A 188 -7.88 -7.73 -10.89
C GLU A 188 -7.76 -7.45 -12.38
N PHE A 189 -7.42 -8.47 -13.15
CA PHE A 189 -7.36 -8.40 -14.60
C PHE A 189 -7.83 -9.71 -15.22
N CYS A 190 -8.38 -9.63 -16.43
CA CYS A 190 -8.72 -10.81 -17.22
C CYS A 190 -7.62 -11.04 -18.27
N TYR A 191 -6.76 -12.03 -18.05
CA TYR A 191 -5.72 -12.41 -18.99
C TYR A 191 -6.14 -13.69 -19.72
N ARG A 192 -6.30 -13.63 -21.05
CA ARG A 192 -6.74 -14.78 -21.89
C ARG A 192 -7.97 -15.49 -21.34
N SER A 193 -8.99 -14.71 -21.01
CA SER A 193 -10.26 -15.20 -20.43
C SER A 193 -10.15 -15.83 -19.04
N VAL A 194 -8.99 -15.69 -18.37
CA VAL A 194 -8.80 -16.16 -17.00
C VAL A 194 -8.64 -14.95 -16.08
N GLN A 195 -9.43 -14.93 -15.01
CA GLN A 195 -9.33 -13.91 -13.97
C GLN A 195 -8.03 -14.12 -13.17
N VAL A 196 -7.24 -13.08 -13.03
CA VAL A 196 -6.01 -13.03 -12.25
C VAL A 196 -6.03 -11.85 -11.29
N THR A 197 -5.35 -11.98 -10.16
CA THR A 197 -5.24 -10.95 -9.13
C THR A 197 -3.79 -10.82 -8.69
N PHE A 198 -3.29 -9.60 -8.52
CA PHE A 198 -1.93 -9.37 -8.01
C PHE A 198 -1.93 -8.72 -6.64
N LEU A 199 -2.96 -7.92 -6.34
CA LEU A 199 -3.19 -7.28 -5.04
C LEU A 199 -1.96 -6.50 -4.53
N LYS A 200 -1.28 -5.79 -5.45
CA LYS A 200 -0.04 -5.09 -5.16
C LYS A 200 -0.13 -4.22 -3.90
N ARG A 201 -1.07 -3.27 -3.87
CA ARG A 201 -1.19 -2.33 -2.75
C ARG A 201 -1.64 -3.00 -1.46
N ALA A 202 -2.48 -4.04 -1.53
CA ALA A 202 -2.87 -4.80 -0.36
C ALA A 202 -1.70 -5.58 0.24
N GLN A 203 -0.82 -6.14 -0.58
CA GLN A 203 0.39 -6.80 -0.12
C GLN A 203 1.41 -5.80 0.46
N ILE A 204 1.56 -4.61 -0.16
CA ILE A 204 2.39 -3.52 0.38
C ILE A 204 1.88 -3.11 1.77
N LEU A 205 0.57 -2.87 1.91
CA LEU A 205 -0.05 -2.53 3.19
C LEU A 205 0.28 -3.53 4.31
N ILE A 206 0.22 -4.84 4.02
CA ILE A 206 0.56 -5.87 5.01
C ILE A 206 2.06 -5.85 5.33
N ALA A 207 2.91 -5.69 4.32
CA ALA A 207 4.35 -5.63 4.49
C ALA A 207 4.79 -4.37 5.28
N ASP A 208 4.14 -3.22 5.04
CA ASP A 208 4.40 -1.98 5.78
C ASP A 208 3.97 -2.09 7.24
N ILE A 209 2.85 -2.75 7.52
CA ILE A 209 2.44 -3.07 8.90
C ILE A 209 3.47 -3.97 9.57
N TRP A 210 3.89 -5.05 8.90
CA TRP A 210 4.92 -5.94 9.41
C TRP A 210 6.23 -5.20 9.72
N ALA A 211 6.68 -4.35 8.80
CA ALA A 211 7.91 -3.58 8.96
C ALA A 211 7.78 -2.51 10.05
N CYS A 212 6.68 -1.75 10.07
CA CYS A 212 6.43 -0.69 11.03
C CYS A 212 6.47 -1.18 12.48
N TYR A 213 5.85 -2.33 12.74
CA TYR A 213 5.81 -2.95 14.07
C TYR A 213 6.94 -3.98 14.30
N GLU A 214 7.95 -3.99 13.43
CA GLU A 214 9.14 -4.84 13.54
C GLU A 214 8.82 -6.34 13.70
N GLY A 215 7.72 -6.79 13.07
CA GLY A 215 7.24 -8.18 13.16
C GLY A 215 6.59 -8.54 14.51
N HIS A 216 6.26 -7.56 15.34
CA HIS A 216 5.69 -7.79 16.68
C HIS A 216 4.28 -7.19 16.79
N GLY A 217 3.49 -7.67 17.78
CA GLY A 217 2.16 -7.13 18.06
C GLY A 217 1.25 -7.13 16.84
N LEU A 218 0.79 -5.95 16.40
CA LEU A 218 -0.05 -5.81 15.19
C LEU A 218 0.68 -6.20 13.90
N GLY A 219 2.02 -6.17 13.87
CA GLY A 219 2.83 -6.58 12.74
C GLY A 219 3.26 -8.05 12.77
N PHE A 220 2.83 -8.83 13.74
CA PHE A 220 3.15 -10.25 13.79
C PHE A 220 2.22 -11.05 12.89
N PHE A 221 2.78 -11.74 11.89
CA PHE A 221 2.07 -12.63 10.99
C PHE A 221 2.79 -13.97 10.89
N ASN A 222 2.06 -15.08 11.12
CA ASN A 222 2.61 -16.45 11.09
C ASN A 222 3.06 -16.88 9.69
N ASP A 223 2.53 -16.24 8.65
CA ASP A 223 2.62 -16.61 7.24
C ASP A 223 3.04 -15.43 6.37
N ILE A 224 3.83 -14.48 6.91
CA ILE A 224 4.31 -13.30 6.16
C ILE A 224 5.08 -13.68 4.89
N ASP A 225 5.75 -14.83 4.89
CA ASP A 225 6.49 -15.41 3.76
C ASP A 225 5.59 -15.88 2.61
N GLN A 226 4.27 -15.90 2.81
CA GLN A 226 3.31 -16.20 1.75
C GLN A 226 3.00 -14.99 0.87
N LEU A 227 3.36 -13.78 1.28
CA LEU A 227 3.30 -12.62 0.39
C LEU A 227 4.25 -12.83 -0.79
N THR A 228 3.84 -12.34 -1.95
CA THR A 228 4.66 -12.39 -3.16
C THR A 228 5.45 -11.09 -3.32
N MET A 229 6.46 -11.10 -4.19
CA MET A 229 7.06 -9.85 -4.64
C MET A 229 5.99 -8.96 -5.27
N PHE A 230 6.00 -7.67 -4.95
CA PHE A 230 5.01 -6.73 -5.41
C PHE A 230 5.16 -6.50 -6.92
N ALA A 231 4.11 -6.81 -7.69
CA ALA A 231 4.12 -6.57 -9.11
C ALA A 231 4.19 -5.06 -9.39
N ASP A 232 5.21 -4.63 -10.12
CA ASP A 232 5.36 -3.24 -10.54
C ASP A 232 5.73 -3.17 -12.03
N TYR A 233 5.54 -2.00 -12.64
CA TYR A 233 5.82 -1.76 -14.05
C TYR A 233 7.27 -1.30 -14.32
N ARG A 234 8.13 -1.31 -13.32
CA ARG A 234 9.56 -0.99 -13.43
C ARG A 234 10.44 -2.17 -13.10
#